data_30b4ca35fc70875d98b583b5738f2dec
#
_entry.id   30b4ca35fc70875d98b583b5738f2dec
#
_cell.length_a   1.000
_cell.length_b   1.000
_cell.length_c   1.000
_cell.angle_alpha   90.00
_cell.angle_beta   90.00
_cell.angle_gamma   90.00
#
_symmetry.space_group_name_H-M   'P 1'
#
loop_
_entity.id
_entity.type
_entity.pdbx_description
1 polymer ?
#
loop_
_entity_poly.entity_id
_entity_poly.type
_entity_poly.pdbx_seq_one_letter_code
_entity_poly.pdbx_strand_id
1 'polypeptide(L)'
;WLEWAKKPRGQDKRSQINPLVIEYLTQYPSRLVQPHQFGSDLTPTPRAWERVSRNLDQLQKLPGKVQAQLAPDLFSGDLGTEIGVSFAKFVQAHGVCLKVSDMINQAGLETDFQQLEEADKLSLLREWVRKYPETLAQNSGAANFSSYLTGISPDGQYSLIQQVGEDDELLNKMYNTAKEDPAGAVAELYETGAQIATYGDRGE
;
A
#
# COMPACT_ATOMS: atom_id res chain seq x y z
N TRP A 1 -23.31 11.99 -10.66
CA TRP A 1 -22.19 11.27 -11.23
C TRP A 1 -21.49 10.41 -10.16
N LEU A 2 -21.18 10.93 -8.97
CA LEU A 2 -20.54 10.16 -7.88
C LEU A 2 -21.34 8.90 -7.51
N GLU A 3 -22.66 8.99 -7.40
CA GLU A 3 -23.52 7.83 -7.16
C GLU A 3 -23.45 6.79 -8.29
N TRP A 4 -23.30 7.25 -9.52
CA TRP A 4 -23.08 6.37 -10.65
C TRP A 4 -21.66 5.76 -10.62
N ALA A 5 -20.65 6.55 -10.29
CA ALA A 5 -19.25 6.13 -10.23
C ALA A 5 -19.01 5.04 -9.17
N LYS A 6 -19.71 5.13 -8.03
CA LYS A 6 -19.62 4.15 -6.92
C LYS A 6 -20.29 2.81 -7.23
N LYS A 7 -21.21 2.75 -8.22
CA LYS A 7 -21.94 1.51 -8.51
C LYS A 7 -21.03 0.46 -9.12
N PRO A 8 -20.99 -0.76 -8.54
CA PRO A 8 -20.22 -1.86 -9.10
C PRO A 8 -20.82 -2.26 -10.46
N ARG A 9 -19.97 -2.48 -11.44
CA ARG A 9 -20.34 -2.92 -12.79
C ARG A 9 -19.49 -4.10 -13.25
N GLY A 10 -20.09 -4.96 -14.05
CA GLY A 10 -19.45 -6.16 -14.60
C GLY A 10 -19.42 -7.34 -13.62
N GLN A 11 -18.80 -8.45 -14.06
CA GLN A 11 -18.70 -9.68 -13.28
C GLN A 11 -17.84 -9.51 -12.02
N ASP A 12 -16.86 -8.62 -12.05
CA ASP A 12 -15.91 -8.38 -10.96
C ASP A 12 -16.45 -7.46 -9.86
N LYS A 13 -17.67 -6.94 -9.99
CA LYS A 13 -18.30 -6.01 -9.03
C LYS A 13 -17.43 -4.79 -8.66
N ARG A 14 -16.44 -4.45 -9.47
CA ARG A 14 -15.58 -3.27 -9.27
C ARG A 14 -16.22 -2.01 -9.84
N SER A 15 -15.96 -0.87 -9.22
CA SER A 15 -16.28 0.42 -9.79
C SER A 15 -15.52 0.61 -11.12
N GLN A 16 -16.16 1.24 -12.12
CA GLN A 16 -15.48 1.63 -13.36
C GLN A 16 -14.55 2.84 -13.19
N ILE A 17 -14.64 3.50 -12.05
CA ILE A 17 -13.84 4.66 -11.69
C ILE A 17 -12.89 4.27 -10.56
N ASN A 18 -11.64 4.65 -10.68
CA ASN A 18 -10.61 4.39 -9.67
C ASN A 18 -11.06 4.92 -8.29
N PRO A 19 -10.92 4.13 -7.22
CA PRO A 19 -11.37 4.52 -5.87
C PRO A 19 -10.81 5.86 -5.39
N LEU A 20 -9.55 6.19 -5.72
CA LEU A 20 -8.94 7.48 -5.35
C LEU A 20 -9.61 8.68 -6.02
N VAL A 21 -10.09 8.53 -7.26
CA VAL A 21 -10.87 9.57 -7.92
C VAL A 21 -12.20 9.77 -7.20
N ILE A 22 -12.86 8.69 -6.80
CA ILE A 22 -14.14 8.75 -6.06
C ILE A 22 -13.91 9.41 -4.70
N GLU A 23 -12.86 9.04 -4.01
CA GLU A 23 -12.50 9.57 -2.69
C GLU A 23 -12.19 11.06 -2.77
N TYR A 24 -11.32 11.47 -3.70
CA TYR A 24 -11.00 12.88 -3.92
C TYR A 24 -12.25 13.72 -4.21
N LEU A 25 -13.11 13.28 -5.11
CA LEU A 25 -14.33 13.99 -5.46
C LEU A 25 -15.40 13.93 -4.35
N THR A 26 -15.33 12.98 -3.45
CA THR A 26 -16.17 12.96 -2.25
C THR A 26 -15.72 14.02 -1.25
N GLN A 27 -14.40 14.22 -1.10
CA GLN A 27 -13.83 15.27 -0.24
C GLN A 27 -13.98 16.67 -0.87
N TYR A 28 -13.87 16.76 -2.21
CA TYR A 28 -13.89 18.03 -2.94
C TYR A 28 -14.97 18.03 -4.05
N PRO A 29 -16.27 18.02 -3.73
CA PRO A 29 -17.35 17.87 -4.73
C PRO A 29 -17.38 18.99 -5.78
N SER A 30 -16.96 20.21 -5.42
CA SER A 30 -16.87 21.36 -6.32
C SER A 30 -15.86 21.18 -7.46
N ARG A 31 -14.99 20.17 -7.36
CA ARG A 31 -13.96 19.90 -8.38
C ARG A 31 -14.44 18.93 -9.46
N LEU A 32 -15.64 18.39 -9.34
CA LEU A 32 -16.24 17.53 -10.36
C LEU A 32 -16.57 18.31 -11.64
N VAL A 33 -17.16 19.48 -11.47
CA VAL A 33 -17.49 20.41 -12.55
C VAL A 33 -17.23 21.83 -12.06
N GLN A 34 -16.40 22.57 -12.79
CA GLN A 34 -16.22 23.98 -12.54
C GLN A 34 -16.78 24.80 -13.71
N PRO A 35 -17.37 25.99 -13.46
CA PRO A 35 -17.74 26.90 -14.52
C PRO A 35 -16.51 27.30 -15.30
N HIS A 36 -16.65 27.43 -16.62
CA HIS A 36 -15.57 27.85 -17.50
C HIS A 36 -15.04 29.22 -17.07
N GLN A 37 -13.80 29.27 -16.61
CA GLN A 37 -13.14 30.52 -16.31
C GLN A 37 -12.49 31.06 -17.59
N PHE A 38 -12.74 32.35 -17.89
CA PHE A 38 -12.10 33.03 -19.03
C PHE A 38 -10.59 32.92 -18.88
N GLY A 39 -9.92 32.31 -19.86
CA GLY A 39 -8.46 32.14 -19.88
C GLY A 39 -7.93 30.81 -19.38
N SER A 40 -8.77 29.88 -18.93
CA SER A 40 -8.34 28.50 -18.68
C SER A 40 -8.72 27.59 -19.86
N ASP A 41 -7.75 26.96 -20.48
CA ASP A 41 -7.97 26.09 -21.62
C ASP A 41 -8.68 24.76 -21.26
N LEU A 42 -8.68 24.38 -19.97
CA LEU A 42 -9.23 23.11 -19.50
C LEU A 42 -10.11 23.32 -18.26
N THR A 43 -11.29 22.74 -18.32
CA THR A 43 -12.26 22.74 -17.22
C THR A 43 -12.60 21.29 -16.84
N PRO A 44 -12.56 20.93 -15.55
CA PRO A 44 -12.95 19.61 -15.09
C PRO A 44 -14.39 19.29 -15.51
N THR A 45 -14.56 18.10 -16.05
CA THR A 45 -15.85 17.53 -16.43
C THR A 45 -15.93 16.08 -15.99
N PRO A 46 -17.10 15.47 -15.87
CA PRO A 46 -17.24 14.04 -15.62
C PRO A 46 -16.41 13.17 -16.57
N ARG A 47 -16.37 13.54 -17.87
CA ARG A 47 -15.55 12.81 -18.86
C ARG A 47 -14.05 13.00 -18.65
N ALA A 48 -13.60 14.16 -18.20
CA ALA A 48 -12.21 14.38 -17.84
C ALA A 48 -11.81 13.48 -16.67
N TRP A 49 -12.65 13.37 -15.64
CA TRP A 49 -12.42 12.48 -14.50
C TRP A 49 -12.44 10.98 -14.88
N GLU A 50 -13.24 10.57 -15.86
CA GLU A 50 -13.19 9.22 -16.41
C GLU A 50 -11.85 8.93 -17.13
N ARG A 51 -11.29 9.92 -17.85
CA ARG A 51 -9.95 9.78 -18.46
C ARG A 51 -8.87 9.71 -17.40
N VAL A 52 -8.92 10.62 -16.42
CA VAL A 52 -8.00 10.62 -15.28
C VAL A 52 -8.03 9.29 -14.54
N SER A 53 -9.19 8.72 -14.29
CA SER A 53 -9.32 7.39 -13.68
C SER A 53 -8.57 6.31 -14.47
N ARG A 54 -8.78 6.26 -15.78
CA ARG A 54 -8.08 5.29 -16.66
C ARG A 54 -6.58 5.53 -16.70
N ASN A 55 -6.17 6.80 -16.74
CA ASN A 55 -4.76 7.18 -16.71
C ASN A 55 -4.11 6.78 -15.39
N LEU A 56 -4.81 6.99 -14.27
CA LEU A 56 -4.36 6.57 -12.94
C LEU A 56 -4.20 5.05 -12.83
N ASP A 57 -5.15 4.27 -13.37
CA ASP A 57 -5.05 2.80 -13.40
C ASP A 57 -3.82 2.30 -14.19
N GLN A 58 -3.39 3.04 -15.21
CA GLN A 58 -2.15 2.71 -15.93
C GLN A 58 -0.92 3.22 -15.18
N LEU A 59 -0.99 4.41 -14.60
CA LEU A 59 0.07 5.02 -13.83
C LEU A 59 0.46 4.16 -12.62
N GLN A 60 -0.53 3.59 -11.93
CA GLN A 60 -0.33 2.70 -10.77
C GLN A 60 0.39 1.38 -11.09
N LYS A 61 0.58 1.05 -12.38
CA LYS A 61 1.40 -0.10 -12.81
C LYS A 61 2.89 0.22 -12.92
N LEU A 62 3.25 1.49 -12.83
CA LEU A 62 4.63 1.96 -12.94
C LEU A 62 5.27 2.05 -11.54
N PRO A 63 6.61 2.04 -11.44
CA PRO A 63 7.31 2.28 -10.17
C PRO A 63 6.92 3.63 -9.53
N GLY A 64 6.78 3.68 -8.20
CA GLY A 64 6.29 4.85 -7.47
C GLY A 64 7.02 6.16 -7.80
N LYS A 65 8.35 6.11 -7.98
CA LYS A 65 9.14 7.28 -8.41
C LYS A 65 8.69 7.84 -9.77
N VAL A 66 8.36 6.96 -10.71
CA VAL A 66 7.88 7.34 -12.05
C VAL A 66 6.45 7.89 -11.94
N GLN A 67 5.61 7.28 -11.09
CA GLN A 67 4.27 7.78 -10.79
C GLN A 67 4.32 9.22 -10.28
N ALA A 68 5.15 9.49 -9.26
CA ALA A 68 5.29 10.82 -8.67
C ALA A 68 5.75 11.89 -9.68
N GLN A 69 6.61 11.52 -10.63
CA GLN A 69 7.10 12.43 -11.67
C GLN A 69 6.04 12.72 -12.75
N LEU A 70 5.30 11.70 -13.18
CA LEU A 70 4.37 11.82 -14.31
C LEU A 70 2.98 12.32 -13.89
N ALA A 71 2.53 12.03 -12.66
CA ALA A 71 1.19 12.32 -12.21
C ALA A 71 0.77 13.80 -12.37
N PRO A 72 1.59 14.81 -11.98
CA PRO A 72 1.22 16.21 -12.09
C PRO A 72 0.91 16.63 -13.53
N ASP A 73 1.77 16.25 -14.48
CA ASP A 73 1.61 16.64 -15.89
C ASP A 73 0.44 15.87 -16.54
N LEU A 74 0.34 14.56 -16.26
CA LEU A 74 -0.71 13.70 -16.79
C LEU A 74 -2.09 14.19 -16.38
N PHE A 75 -2.29 14.52 -15.11
CA PHE A 75 -3.60 14.96 -14.61
C PHE A 75 -3.88 16.43 -14.96
N SER A 76 -2.84 17.28 -15.07
CA SER A 76 -3.00 18.66 -15.50
C SER A 76 -3.48 18.74 -16.95
N GLY A 77 -3.09 17.81 -17.80
CA GLY A 77 -3.54 17.72 -19.17
C GLY A 77 -5.05 17.46 -19.34
N ASP A 78 -5.70 16.88 -18.32
CA ASP A 78 -7.14 16.59 -18.34
C ASP A 78 -7.98 17.54 -17.47
N LEU A 79 -7.41 18.06 -16.37
CA LEU A 79 -8.14 18.79 -15.32
C LEU A 79 -7.75 20.27 -15.21
N GLY A 80 -6.73 20.69 -15.94
CA GLY A 80 -6.05 21.97 -15.71
C GLY A 80 -5.04 21.90 -14.56
N THR A 81 -4.07 22.82 -14.58
CA THR A 81 -2.87 22.74 -13.72
C THR A 81 -3.20 22.73 -12.23
N GLU A 82 -4.10 23.60 -11.76
CA GLU A 82 -4.43 23.68 -10.34
C GLU A 82 -5.00 22.38 -9.79
N ILE A 83 -6.01 21.83 -10.48
CA ILE A 83 -6.70 20.63 -10.02
C ILE A 83 -5.86 19.39 -10.27
N GLY A 84 -5.15 19.32 -11.41
CA GLY A 84 -4.26 18.21 -11.73
C GLY A 84 -3.14 18.04 -10.73
N VAL A 85 -2.46 19.14 -10.34
CA VAL A 85 -1.41 19.11 -9.31
C VAL A 85 -2.00 18.77 -7.93
N SER A 86 -3.16 19.34 -7.59
CA SER A 86 -3.86 19.02 -6.33
C SER A 86 -4.23 17.54 -6.25
N PHE A 87 -4.75 16.98 -7.34
CA PHE A 87 -5.09 15.56 -7.39
C PHE A 87 -3.84 14.67 -7.39
N ALA A 88 -2.76 15.06 -8.06
CA ALA A 88 -1.49 14.32 -8.02
C ALA A 88 -0.93 14.23 -6.60
N LYS A 89 -0.97 15.32 -5.83
CA LYS A 89 -0.59 15.31 -4.40
C LYS A 89 -1.49 14.40 -3.56
N PHE A 90 -2.80 14.42 -3.84
CA PHE A 90 -3.74 13.54 -3.18
C PHE A 90 -3.43 12.06 -3.48
N VAL A 91 -3.20 11.72 -4.75
CA VAL A 91 -2.82 10.37 -5.16
C VAL A 91 -1.49 9.96 -4.50
N GLN A 92 -0.52 10.84 -4.42
CA GLN A 92 0.76 10.57 -3.76
C GLN A 92 0.58 10.30 -2.25
N ALA A 93 -0.31 11.04 -1.59
CA ALA A 93 -0.59 10.89 -0.15
C ALA A 93 -1.45 9.64 0.18
N HIS A 94 -2.33 9.21 -0.75
CA HIS A 94 -3.32 8.15 -0.49
C HIS A 94 -3.18 6.96 -1.44
N GLY A 95 -2.33 7.05 -2.44
CA GLY A 95 -2.29 6.15 -3.61
C GLY A 95 -1.27 5.02 -3.51
N VAL A 96 -0.46 4.97 -2.48
CA VAL A 96 0.39 3.80 -2.21
C VAL A 96 -0.49 2.74 -1.56
N CYS A 97 -1.38 2.15 -2.36
CA CYS A 97 -2.18 1.01 -1.93
C CYS A 97 -1.32 -0.26 -2.09
N LEU A 98 -0.29 -0.38 -1.24
CA LEU A 98 0.42 -1.64 -1.13
C LEU A 98 -0.56 -2.71 -0.65
N LYS A 99 -0.62 -3.80 -1.38
CA LYS A 99 -1.38 -4.98 -0.95
C LYS A 99 -0.41 -5.99 -0.37
N VAL A 100 -0.81 -6.61 0.70
CA VAL A 100 -0.01 -7.68 1.32
C VAL A 100 0.34 -8.79 0.33
N SER A 101 -0.60 -9.16 -0.58
CA SER A 101 -0.34 -10.12 -1.64
C SER A 101 0.82 -9.73 -2.57
N ASP A 102 0.97 -8.42 -2.83
CA ASP A 102 2.04 -7.92 -3.71
C ASP A 102 3.38 -7.91 -2.94
N MET A 103 3.37 -7.52 -1.66
CA MET A 103 4.53 -7.56 -0.77
C MET A 103 5.08 -8.98 -0.58
N ILE A 104 4.19 -10.00 -0.56
CA ILE A 104 4.60 -11.42 -0.46
C ILE A 104 5.30 -11.87 -1.75
N ASN A 105 4.80 -11.46 -2.91
CA ASN A 105 5.18 -12.05 -4.20
C ASN A 105 6.13 -11.20 -5.04
N GLN A 106 6.33 -9.93 -4.67
CA GLN A 106 7.14 -8.98 -5.45
C GLN A 106 8.24 -8.38 -4.58
N ALA A 107 9.48 -8.43 -5.08
CA ALA A 107 10.58 -7.67 -4.51
C ALA A 107 10.54 -6.21 -5.01
N GLY A 108 11.12 -5.28 -4.24
CA GLY A 108 11.33 -3.88 -4.66
C GLY A 108 10.21 -2.92 -4.27
N LEU A 109 9.25 -3.35 -3.44
CA LEU A 109 8.20 -2.49 -2.89
C LEU A 109 8.60 -1.82 -1.57
N GLU A 110 9.81 -2.07 -1.08
CA GLU A 110 10.32 -1.53 0.19
C GLU A 110 10.36 0.00 0.18
N THR A 111 10.71 0.60 -0.95
CA THR A 111 10.75 2.06 -1.10
C THR A 111 9.35 2.67 -0.97
N ASP A 112 8.33 2.04 -1.56
CA ASP A 112 6.94 2.48 -1.48
C ASP A 112 6.40 2.26 -0.07
N PHE A 113 6.75 1.15 0.58
CA PHE A 113 6.42 0.88 1.98
C PHE A 113 7.01 1.94 2.92
N GLN A 114 8.27 2.36 2.70
CA GLN A 114 8.92 3.38 3.53
C GLN A 114 8.24 4.75 3.47
N GLN A 115 7.49 5.04 2.39
CA GLN A 115 6.75 6.30 2.23
C GLN A 115 5.43 6.32 2.98
N LEU A 116 4.96 5.18 3.48
CA LEU A 116 3.71 5.09 4.26
C LEU A 116 3.91 5.68 5.66
N GLU A 117 2.81 6.16 6.24
CA GLU A 117 2.75 6.49 7.66
C GLU A 117 2.93 5.21 8.51
N GLU A 118 3.48 5.35 9.71
CA GLU A 118 3.80 4.23 10.60
C GLU A 118 2.57 3.35 10.90
N ALA A 119 1.40 3.97 11.08
CA ALA A 119 0.14 3.26 11.33
C ALA A 119 -0.27 2.37 10.15
N ASP A 120 -0.06 2.83 8.90
CA ASP A 120 -0.37 2.09 7.69
C ASP A 120 0.61 0.93 7.48
N LYS A 121 1.90 1.16 7.73
CA LYS A 121 2.94 0.11 7.73
C LYS A 121 2.58 -1.03 8.67
N LEU A 122 2.26 -0.68 9.92
CA LEU A 122 1.85 -1.65 10.93
C LEU A 122 0.56 -2.39 10.56
N SER A 123 -0.42 -1.68 9.98
CA SER A 123 -1.67 -2.28 9.52
C SER A 123 -1.43 -3.34 8.45
N LEU A 124 -0.57 -3.06 7.47
CA LEU A 124 -0.20 -4.01 6.41
C LEU A 124 0.51 -5.24 6.96
N LEU A 125 1.49 -5.06 7.84
CA LEU A 125 2.23 -6.19 8.40
C LEU A 125 1.37 -7.04 9.34
N ARG A 126 0.46 -6.43 10.12
CA ARG A 126 -0.54 -7.16 10.91
C ARG A 126 -1.52 -7.93 10.04
N GLU A 127 -1.93 -7.34 8.91
CA GLU A 127 -2.77 -8.04 7.93
C GLU A 127 -2.03 -9.23 7.33
N TRP A 128 -0.72 -9.11 7.06
CA TRP A 128 0.13 -10.21 6.58
C TRP A 128 0.14 -11.36 7.57
N VAL A 129 0.52 -11.11 8.82
CA VAL A 129 0.56 -12.12 9.89
C VAL A 129 -0.79 -12.82 10.07
N ARG A 130 -1.89 -12.05 10.00
CA ARG A 130 -3.25 -12.59 10.20
C ARG A 130 -3.77 -13.41 9.03
N LYS A 131 -3.53 -12.97 7.77
CA LYS A 131 -4.15 -13.58 6.57
C LYS A 131 -3.27 -14.59 5.87
N TYR A 132 -1.97 -14.47 6.01
CA TYR A 132 -0.98 -15.26 5.28
C TYR A 132 0.15 -15.78 6.19
N PRO A 133 -0.17 -16.29 7.41
CA PRO A 133 0.85 -16.71 8.38
C PRO A 133 1.78 -17.80 7.82
N GLU A 134 1.25 -18.70 6.98
CA GLU A 134 2.00 -19.79 6.37
C GLU A 134 3.17 -19.33 5.50
N THR A 135 3.13 -18.10 4.98
CA THR A 135 4.23 -17.56 4.17
C THR A 135 5.46 -17.22 5.03
N LEU A 136 5.28 -16.95 6.32
CA LEU A 136 6.39 -16.68 7.25
C LEU A 136 7.23 -17.94 7.57
N ALA A 137 6.65 -19.11 7.36
CA ALA A 137 7.36 -20.40 7.46
C ALA A 137 8.03 -20.82 6.14
N GLN A 138 8.05 -19.95 5.11
CA GLN A 138 8.71 -20.15 3.82
C GLN A 138 9.83 -19.14 3.65
N ASN A 139 11.02 -19.55 3.16
CA ASN A 139 12.17 -18.68 3.06
C ASN A 139 11.94 -17.40 2.23
N SER A 140 11.17 -17.48 1.13
CA SER A 140 10.83 -16.30 0.32
C SER A 140 9.93 -15.30 1.06
N GLY A 141 8.91 -15.80 1.75
CA GLY A 141 8.00 -14.96 2.53
C GLY A 141 8.69 -14.37 3.76
N ALA A 142 9.50 -15.16 4.47
CA ALA A 142 10.28 -14.70 5.62
C ALA A 142 11.30 -13.62 5.24
N ALA A 143 12.02 -13.79 4.11
CA ALA A 143 12.95 -12.78 3.60
C ALA A 143 12.24 -11.45 3.29
N ASN A 144 11.13 -11.51 2.57
CA ASN A 144 10.34 -10.32 2.25
C ASN A 144 9.79 -9.68 3.53
N PHE A 145 9.21 -10.45 4.44
CA PHE A 145 8.68 -9.92 5.70
C PHE A 145 9.76 -9.22 6.54
N SER A 146 10.97 -9.82 6.64
CA SER A 146 12.11 -9.25 7.37
C SER A 146 12.53 -7.90 6.79
N SER A 147 12.53 -7.74 5.47
CA SER A 147 12.88 -6.46 4.82
C SER A 147 11.90 -5.34 5.19
N TYR A 148 10.60 -5.64 5.31
CA TYR A 148 9.60 -4.67 5.75
C TYR A 148 9.62 -4.45 7.27
N LEU A 149 9.88 -5.48 8.06
CA LEU A 149 9.96 -5.39 9.52
C LEU A 149 11.01 -4.37 9.97
N THR A 150 12.16 -4.31 9.30
CA THR A 150 13.20 -3.32 9.58
C THR A 150 12.79 -1.88 9.27
N GLY A 151 11.71 -1.69 8.51
CA GLY A 151 11.19 -0.39 8.08
C GLY A 151 10.18 0.26 9.03
N ILE A 152 9.92 -0.35 10.19
CA ILE A 152 9.01 0.16 11.22
C ILE A 152 9.75 0.42 12.54
N SER A 153 9.08 1.14 13.45
CA SER A 153 9.63 1.46 14.77
C SER A 153 9.90 0.21 15.62
N PRO A 154 10.85 0.26 16.57
CA PRO A 154 11.13 -0.85 17.50
C PRO A 154 9.89 -1.33 18.26
N ASP A 155 9.02 -0.42 18.71
CA ASP A 155 7.77 -0.76 19.39
C ASP A 155 6.81 -1.50 18.46
N GLY A 156 6.76 -1.08 17.18
CA GLY A 156 6.01 -1.76 16.13
C GLY A 156 6.52 -3.17 15.87
N GLN A 157 7.84 -3.34 15.77
CA GLN A 157 8.49 -4.64 15.61
C GLN A 157 8.14 -5.57 16.78
N TYR A 158 8.28 -5.09 18.01
CA TYR A 158 7.94 -5.86 19.21
C TYR A 158 6.48 -6.32 19.19
N SER A 159 5.54 -5.40 18.92
CA SER A 159 4.11 -5.72 18.84
C SER A 159 3.77 -6.78 17.78
N LEU A 160 4.45 -6.74 16.62
CA LEU A 160 4.25 -7.73 15.56
C LEU A 160 4.84 -9.09 15.93
N ILE A 161 6.03 -9.12 16.53
CA ILE A 161 6.67 -10.36 16.96
C ILE A 161 5.86 -11.03 18.07
N GLN A 162 5.27 -10.26 19.00
CA GLN A 162 4.32 -10.81 19.97
C GLN A 162 3.13 -11.47 19.27
N GLN A 163 2.54 -10.81 18.28
CA GLN A 163 1.42 -11.37 17.52
C GLN A 163 1.81 -12.68 16.79
N VAL A 164 3.00 -12.77 16.22
CA VAL A 164 3.53 -14.02 15.63
C VAL A 164 3.71 -15.08 16.72
N GLY A 165 4.17 -14.67 17.90
CA GLY A 165 4.39 -15.56 19.06
C GLY A 165 3.10 -16.12 19.69
N GLU A 166 1.94 -15.56 19.42
CA GLU A 166 0.63 -16.08 19.87
C GLU A 166 0.14 -17.27 19.04
N ASP A 167 0.75 -17.54 17.88
CA ASP A 167 0.39 -18.66 17.00
C ASP A 167 1.38 -19.82 17.15
N ASP A 168 1.09 -20.75 18.06
CA ASP A 168 1.92 -21.92 18.33
C ASP A 168 2.11 -22.81 17.09
N GLU A 169 1.12 -22.91 16.20
CA GLU A 169 1.22 -23.72 14.98
C GLU A 169 2.21 -23.08 14.00
N LEU A 170 2.15 -21.77 13.83
CA LEU A 170 3.09 -21.02 13.01
C LEU A 170 4.51 -21.14 13.58
N LEU A 171 4.70 -20.90 14.88
CA LEU A 171 6.01 -21.00 15.53
C LEU A 171 6.63 -22.40 15.35
N ASN A 172 5.85 -23.45 15.51
CA ASN A 172 6.33 -24.83 15.30
C ASN A 172 6.74 -25.07 13.84
N LYS A 173 5.99 -24.54 12.86
CA LYS A 173 6.36 -24.62 11.44
C LYS A 173 7.66 -23.85 11.16
N MET A 174 7.78 -22.62 11.65
CA MET A 174 8.99 -21.80 11.50
C MET A 174 10.21 -22.50 12.14
N TYR A 175 10.05 -23.03 13.35
CA TYR A 175 11.13 -23.77 14.03
C TYR A 175 11.59 -24.98 13.23
N ASN A 176 10.67 -25.78 12.71
CA ASN A 176 11.02 -26.95 11.91
C ASN A 176 11.74 -26.54 10.61
N THR A 177 11.25 -25.52 9.90
CA THR A 177 11.91 -25.00 8.70
C THR A 177 13.30 -24.44 9.02
N ALA A 178 13.44 -23.68 10.11
CA ALA A 178 14.74 -23.16 10.56
C ALA A 178 15.73 -24.26 10.93
N LYS A 179 15.24 -25.38 11.48
CA LYS A 179 16.07 -26.55 11.80
C LYS A 179 16.53 -27.30 10.54
N GLU A 180 15.71 -27.36 9.50
CA GLU A 180 16.03 -27.98 8.21
C GLU A 180 16.99 -27.12 7.39
N ASP A 181 16.84 -25.80 7.44
CA ASP A 181 17.66 -24.80 6.75
C ASP A 181 18.14 -23.68 7.72
N PRO A 182 19.20 -23.92 8.51
CA PRO A 182 19.71 -22.97 9.50
C PRO A 182 20.30 -21.67 8.91
N ALA A 183 20.58 -21.64 7.60
CA ALA A 183 21.07 -20.46 6.89
C ALA A 183 19.93 -19.76 6.09
N GLY A 184 18.72 -20.28 6.17
CA GLY A 184 17.56 -19.75 5.46
C GLY A 184 16.95 -18.54 6.15
N ALA A 185 16.16 -17.77 5.39
CA ALA A 185 15.51 -16.56 5.88
C ALA A 185 14.51 -16.82 7.02
N VAL A 186 13.92 -18.01 7.11
CA VAL A 186 13.04 -18.38 8.23
C VAL A 186 13.84 -18.48 9.52
N ALA A 187 15.06 -19.05 9.49
CA ALA A 187 15.93 -19.12 10.66
C ALA A 187 16.35 -17.72 11.12
N GLU A 188 16.73 -16.85 10.19
CA GLU A 188 17.08 -15.45 10.47
C GLU A 188 15.90 -14.69 11.09
N LEU A 189 14.69 -14.82 10.53
CA LEU A 189 13.48 -14.21 11.08
C LEU A 189 13.14 -14.73 12.47
N TYR A 190 13.26 -16.04 12.69
CA TYR A 190 13.01 -16.67 13.99
C TYR A 190 14.00 -16.17 15.07
N GLU A 191 15.28 -16.08 14.75
CA GLU A 191 16.31 -15.54 15.66
C GLU A 191 16.09 -14.06 15.94
N THR A 192 15.77 -13.27 14.91
CA THR A 192 15.43 -11.83 15.05
C THR A 192 14.23 -11.65 15.96
N GLY A 193 13.21 -12.46 15.80
CA GLY A 193 12.01 -12.46 16.66
C GLY A 193 12.36 -12.76 18.13
N ALA A 194 13.19 -13.76 18.37
CA ALA A 194 13.64 -14.09 19.71
C ALA A 194 14.44 -12.96 20.37
N GLN A 195 15.29 -12.27 19.60
CA GLN A 195 16.05 -11.10 20.08
C GLN A 195 15.10 -9.94 20.44
N ILE A 196 14.15 -9.59 19.56
CA ILE A 196 13.19 -8.51 19.80
C ILE A 196 12.35 -8.80 21.05
N ALA A 197 11.85 -10.02 21.22
CA ALA A 197 11.09 -10.43 22.40
C ALA A 197 11.91 -10.26 23.70
N THR A 198 13.20 -10.62 23.67
CA THR A 198 14.10 -10.49 24.82
C THR A 198 14.40 -9.04 25.21
N TYR A 199 14.41 -8.10 24.24
CA TYR A 199 14.60 -6.67 24.51
C TYR A 199 13.37 -6.03 25.14
N GLY A 200 12.16 -6.44 24.75
CA GLY A 200 10.92 -5.94 25.33
C GLY A 200 10.75 -6.27 26.80
N ASP A 201 11.15 -7.47 27.21
CA ASP A 201 11.07 -7.93 28.61
C ASP A 201 12.04 -7.22 29.58
N ARG A 202 13.05 -6.50 29.06
CA ARG A 202 14.02 -5.76 29.87
C ARG A 202 13.67 -4.30 30.11
N GLY A 203 12.56 -3.83 29.54
CA GLY A 203 12.10 -2.44 29.60
C GLY A 203 11.03 -2.12 30.63
N GLU A 204 10.65 -3.08 31.51
CA GLU A 204 9.75 -2.88 32.65
C GLU A 204 10.51 -2.69 33.97
#